data_8b08ea7644b77366d2fbef03c87fc23b
#
_entry.id   8b08ea7644b77366d2fbef03c87fc23b
#
_cell.length_a   1.000
_cell.length_b   1.000
_cell.length_c   1.000
_cell.angle_alpha   90.00
_cell.angle_beta   90.00
_cell.angle_gamma   90.00
#
_symmetry.space_group_name_H-M   'P 1'
#
loop_
_entity.id
_entity.type
_entity.pdbx_description
1 polymer ?
#
loop_
_entity_poly.entity_id
_entity_poly.type
_entity_poly.pdbx_seq_one_letter_code
_entity_poly.pdbx_strand_id
1 'polypeptide(L)'
;VASFAFLFISSIGFSQNQRIEFKPRPAEFEYFEYRNDSIFPLKTPIDNSASRVFESKLPYPIIFIHGLNSSSETWNDATDYYDTQYSFTYGGRFDLCLNADNNNATTNKNFFPTAGADIAAFESFVQNGDYYYVNFNVNPNGSVGTTVLSNQSAVAKQGAAVKVAVQRVMAVTGKDKVILVGHSMGGLASREYIQNS
;
A
#
# COMPACT_ATOMS: atom_id res chain seq x y z
N VAL A 1 -19.72 -4.46 -13.68
CA VAL A 1 -18.98 -3.46 -14.47
C VAL A 1 -18.12 -2.69 -13.50
N ALA A 2 -16.82 -2.97 -13.47
CA ALA A 2 -15.88 -2.26 -12.61
C ALA A 2 -15.52 -0.93 -13.29
N SER A 3 -15.84 0.18 -12.62
CA SER A 3 -15.39 1.51 -13.07
C SER A 3 -14.01 1.78 -12.49
N PHE A 4 -13.02 1.90 -13.35
CA PHE A 4 -11.66 2.31 -12.97
C PHE A 4 -11.57 3.84 -13.07
N ALA A 5 -11.20 4.47 -11.97
CA ALA A 5 -10.86 5.89 -11.98
C ALA A 5 -9.34 6.05 -11.93
N PHE A 6 -8.75 6.66 -12.96
CA PHE A 6 -7.34 7.03 -13.01
C PHE A 6 -7.20 8.48 -12.53
N LEU A 7 -6.34 8.70 -11.54
CA LEU A 7 -6.06 10.05 -11.06
C LEU A 7 -4.57 10.34 -11.08
N PHE A 8 -4.18 11.44 -11.73
CA PHE A 8 -2.81 11.96 -11.74
C PHE A 8 -2.65 13.00 -10.65
N ILE A 9 -1.60 12.90 -9.84
CA ILE A 9 -1.34 13.85 -8.76
C ILE A 9 0.03 14.50 -8.92
N SER A 10 0.06 15.83 -8.86
CA SER A 10 1.28 16.60 -8.70
C SER A 10 1.54 16.88 -7.22
N SER A 11 2.75 16.64 -6.74
CA SER A 11 3.14 16.95 -5.37
C SER A 11 3.21 18.47 -5.14
N ILE A 12 2.51 18.96 -4.15
CA ILE A 12 2.70 20.32 -3.65
C ILE A 12 2.85 20.27 -2.13
N GLY A 13 3.95 20.83 -1.63
CA GLY A 13 4.09 21.34 -0.28
C GLY A 13 4.46 20.36 0.81
N PHE A 14 5.70 20.43 1.27
CA PHE A 14 6.18 19.79 2.49
C PHE A 14 5.59 20.48 3.71
N SER A 15 4.68 19.81 4.41
CA SER A 15 4.48 20.05 5.84
C SER A 15 5.49 19.19 6.60
N GLN A 16 6.24 19.78 7.52
CA GLN A 16 7.12 19.07 8.46
C GLN A 16 6.25 18.26 9.43
N ASN A 17 5.70 17.13 8.97
CA ASN A 17 4.98 16.20 9.82
C ASN A 17 5.82 14.95 10.02
N GLN A 18 5.80 14.44 11.24
CA GLN A 18 6.50 13.27 11.71
C GLN A 18 6.54 12.19 10.63
N ARG A 19 7.75 11.90 10.16
CA ARG A 19 8.00 10.85 9.17
C ARG A 19 7.59 9.52 9.81
N ILE A 20 6.56 8.90 9.29
CA ILE A 20 6.18 7.56 9.72
C ILE A 20 7.31 6.62 9.30
N GLU A 21 7.89 5.95 10.28
CA GLU A 21 8.95 4.98 10.05
C GLU A 21 8.34 3.62 9.75
N PHE A 22 8.73 3.05 8.61
CA PHE A 22 8.33 1.70 8.25
C PHE A 22 9.12 0.70 9.11
N LYS A 23 8.39 -0.18 9.77
CA LYS A 23 8.98 -1.25 10.56
C LYS A 23 9.26 -2.45 9.65
N PRO A 24 10.40 -3.13 9.85
CA PRO A 24 10.61 -4.41 9.19
C PRO A 24 9.51 -5.38 9.65
N ARG A 25 9.02 -6.18 8.72
CA ARG A 25 8.07 -7.24 9.05
C ARG A 25 8.78 -8.29 9.92
N PRO A 26 8.14 -8.83 10.97
CA PRO A 26 8.70 -9.94 11.72
C PRO A 26 9.03 -11.11 10.79
N ALA A 27 10.19 -11.74 10.96
CA ALA A 27 10.71 -12.79 10.06
C ALA A 27 9.73 -13.96 9.86
N GLU A 28 8.91 -14.24 10.84
CA GLU A 28 7.85 -15.27 10.78
C GLU A 28 6.74 -14.97 9.75
N PHE A 29 6.62 -13.71 9.31
CA PHE A 29 5.63 -13.28 8.33
C PHE A 29 6.23 -13.00 6.95
N GLU A 30 7.55 -13.08 6.79
CA GLU A 30 8.24 -12.75 5.55
C GLU A 30 8.05 -13.78 4.44
N TYR A 31 7.60 -15.00 4.79
CA TYR A 31 7.68 -16.15 3.90
C TYR A 31 6.34 -16.66 3.40
N PHE A 32 5.21 -16.04 3.77
CA PHE A 32 3.89 -16.57 3.45
C PHE A 32 2.96 -15.49 2.90
N GLU A 33 2.31 -15.83 1.81
CA GLU A 33 1.21 -15.09 1.22
C GLU A 33 -0.07 -15.91 1.34
N TYR A 34 -1.16 -15.25 1.72
CA TYR A 34 -2.47 -15.90 1.82
C TYR A 34 -3.24 -15.67 0.53
N ARG A 35 -3.56 -16.74 -0.19
CA ARG A 35 -4.36 -16.71 -1.42
C ARG A 35 -5.45 -17.78 -1.34
N ASN A 36 -6.67 -17.41 -1.68
CA ASN A 36 -7.80 -18.35 -1.82
C ASN A 36 -7.90 -19.36 -0.66
N ASP A 37 -7.96 -18.86 0.57
CA ASP A 37 -7.99 -19.67 1.80
C ASP A 37 -6.79 -20.62 2.03
N SER A 38 -5.70 -20.37 1.34
CA SER A 38 -4.46 -21.14 1.45
C SER A 38 -3.26 -20.25 1.72
N ILE A 39 -2.32 -20.75 2.51
CA ILE A 39 -1.05 -20.09 2.81
C ILE A 39 0.00 -20.59 1.82
N PHE A 40 0.59 -19.69 1.05
CA PHE A 40 1.69 -20.00 0.13
C PHE A 40 3.00 -19.42 0.66
N PRO A 41 4.11 -20.14 0.57
CA PRO A 41 5.41 -19.54 0.83
C PRO A 41 5.65 -18.42 -0.19
N LEU A 42 6.00 -17.24 0.30
CA LEU A 42 6.50 -16.18 -0.57
C LEU A 42 7.74 -16.67 -1.28
N LYS A 43 7.85 -16.41 -2.58
CA LYS A 43 9.07 -16.69 -3.32
C LYS A 43 10.22 -16.04 -2.58
N THR A 44 11.24 -16.81 -2.24
CA THR A 44 12.48 -16.28 -1.66
C THR A 44 12.94 -15.07 -2.43
N PRO A 45 13.42 -14.02 -1.77
CA PRO A 45 14.00 -12.87 -2.45
C PRO A 45 14.98 -13.39 -3.49
N ILE A 46 14.79 -12.99 -4.74
CA ILE A 46 15.77 -13.30 -5.80
C ILE A 46 17.07 -12.69 -5.30
N ASP A 47 18.11 -13.51 -5.22
CA ASP A 47 19.45 -13.09 -4.84
C ASP A 47 19.84 -11.87 -5.68
N ASN A 48 19.84 -10.69 -5.05
CA ASN A 48 20.15 -9.41 -5.68
C ASN A 48 21.64 -9.21 -5.95
N SER A 49 22.43 -10.29 -5.95
CA SER A 49 23.87 -10.24 -6.27
C SER A 49 24.18 -9.86 -7.73
N ALA A 50 23.19 -9.91 -8.61
CA ALA A 50 23.30 -9.31 -9.94
C ALA A 50 22.56 -7.96 -9.92
N SER A 51 23.29 -6.86 -9.81
CA SER A 51 22.79 -5.49 -9.99
C SER A 51 22.16 -5.34 -11.37
N ARG A 52 20.92 -5.82 -11.54
CA ARG A 52 20.11 -5.44 -12.69
C ARG A 52 19.70 -3.99 -12.47
N VAL A 53 20.21 -3.12 -13.31
CA VAL A 53 19.73 -1.74 -13.36
C VAL A 53 18.25 -1.84 -13.69
N PHE A 54 17.39 -1.48 -12.71
CA PHE A 54 15.96 -1.43 -12.93
C PHE A 54 15.65 -0.31 -13.93
N GLU A 55 15.02 -0.67 -15.03
CA GLU A 55 14.52 0.26 -16.02
C GLU A 55 12.99 0.32 -15.92
N SER A 56 12.47 1.43 -15.44
CA SER A 56 11.03 1.63 -15.32
C SER A 56 10.36 1.60 -16.68
N LYS A 57 9.30 0.81 -16.82
CA LYS A 57 8.46 0.73 -18.02
C LYS A 57 7.44 1.87 -18.09
N LEU A 58 7.21 2.53 -16.96
CA LEU A 58 6.24 3.61 -16.82
C LEU A 58 6.93 4.92 -16.48
N PRO A 59 6.39 6.06 -16.93
CA PRO A 59 6.89 7.38 -16.53
C PRO A 59 6.72 7.61 -15.01
N TYR A 60 5.66 7.06 -14.43
CA TYR A 60 5.35 7.12 -13.00
C TYR A 60 4.87 5.77 -12.49
N PRO A 61 5.30 5.34 -11.29
CA PRO A 61 4.86 4.08 -10.71
C PRO A 61 3.38 4.11 -10.34
N ILE A 62 2.74 2.94 -10.40
CA ILE A 62 1.34 2.75 -10.01
C ILE A 62 1.27 2.28 -8.56
N ILE A 63 0.32 2.82 -7.81
CA ILE A 63 -0.05 2.31 -6.48
C ILE A 63 -1.50 1.81 -6.55
N PHE A 64 -1.70 0.52 -6.33
CA PHE A 64 -2.99 -0.13 -6.30
C PHE A 64 -3.55 -0.17 -4.87
N ILE A 65 -4.79 0.26 -4.69
CA ILE A 65 -5.45 0.39 -3.39
C ILE A 65 -6.77 -0.37 -3.42
N HIS A 66 -6.89 -1.38 -2.56
CA HIS A 66 -8.07 -2.25 -2.51
C HIS A 66 -9.28 -1.62 -1.81
N GLY A 67 -10.42 -2.29 -1.90
CA GLY A 67 -11.69 -1.88 -1.31
C GLY A 67 -11.95 -2.41 0.09
N LEU A 68 -13.15 -2.11 0.61
CA LEU A 68 -13.64 -2.61 1.89
C LEU A 68 -13.73 -4.14 1.89
N ASN A 69 -13.36 -4.76 3.00
CA ASN A 69 -13.34 -6.22 3.18
C ASN A 69 -12.59 -6.98 2.08
N SER A 70 -11.55 -6.37 1.53
CA SER A 70 -10.70 -6.91 0.50
C SER A 70 -9.23 -6.81 0.91
N SER A 71 -8.34 -7.23 0.05
CA SER A 71 -6.90 -7.17 0.23
C SER A 71 -6.20 -6.74 -1.06
N SER A 72 -4.88 -6.62 -1.03
CA SER A 72 -4.06 -6.38 -2.23
C SER A 72 -4.27 -7.41 -3.33
N GLU A 73 -4.71 -8.63 -3.00
CA GLU A 73 -4.98 -9.72 -3.95
C GLU A 73 -6.07 -9.39 -4.98
N THR A 74 -6.94 -8.43 -4.68
CA THR A 74 -7.93 -7.90 -5.65
C THR A 74 -7.30 -7.51 -6.99
N TRP A 75 -6.02 -7.22 -6.99
CA TRP A 75 -5.30 -6.72 -8.16
C TRP A 75 -4.49 -7.78 -8.90
N ASN A 76 -4.44 -9.04 -8.40
CA ASN A 76 -3.59 -10.08 -8.95
C ASN A 76 -3.84 -10.31 -10.45
N ASP A 77 -5.11 -10.46 -10.87
CA ASP A 77 -5.42 -10.69 -12.29
C ASP A 77 -4.94 -9.55 -13.19
N ALA A 78 -5.10 -8.31 -12.73
CA ALA A 78 -4.67 -7.13 -13.49
C ALA A 78 -3.14 -7.04 -13.55
N THR A 79 -2.45 -7.33 -12.45
CA THR A 79 -0.99 -7.24 -12.39
C THR A 79 -0.32 -8.42 -13.06
N ASP A 80 -0.87 -9.62 -12.99
CA ASP A 80 -0.42 -10.78 -13.77
C ASP A 80 -0.49 -10.48 -15.28
N TYR A 81 -1.55 -9.79 -15.71
CA TYR A 81 -1.65 -9.31 -17.10
C TYR A 81 -0.54 -8.30 -17.43
N TYR A 82 -0.30 -7.31 -16.57
CA TYR A 82 0.75 -6.30 -16.80
C TYR A 82 2.15 -6.92 -16.81
N ASP A 83 2.41 -7.84 -15.91
CA ASP A 83 3.69 -8.56 -15.87
C ASP A 83 3.91 -9.38 -17.14
N THR A 84 2.88 -10.09 -17.60
CA THR A 84 2.96 -10.95 -18.79
C THR A 84 3.06 -10.15 -20.08
N GLN A 85 2.23 -9.11 -20.24
CA GLN A 85 2.14 -8.37 -21.50
C GLN A 85 3.15 -7.24 -21.64
N TYR A 86 3.50 -6.60 -20.52
CA TYR A 86 4.34 -5.40 -20.51
C TYR A 86 5.63 -5.56 -19.72
N SER A 87 5.85 -6.73 -19.11
CA SER A 87 7.01 -7.00 -18.27
C SER A 87 7.19 -5.96 -17.15
N PHE A 88 6.08 -5.52 -16.53
CA PHE A 88 6.14 -4.63 -15.40
C PHE A 88 6.80 -5.32 -14.20
N THR A 89 7.49 -4.55 -13.40
CA THR A 89 8.20 -5.05 -12.22
C THR A 89 7.43 -4.70 -10.95
N TYR A 90 7.12 -5.71 -10.16
CA TYR A 90 6.54 -5.54 -8.83
C TYR A 90 7.53 -4.82 -7.91
N GLY A 91 7.10 -3.71 -7.33
CA GLY A 91 7.91 -2.87 -6.46
C GLY A 91 7.73 -3.16 -4.97
N GLY A 92 6.67 -3.88 -4.60
CA GLY A 92 6.42 -4.23 -3.20
C GLY A 92 5.04 -3.84 -2.68
N ARG A 93 4.80 -4.15 -1.41
CA ARG A 93 3.54 -3.89 -0.72
C ARG A 93 3.77 -3.11 0.57
N PHE A 94 2.89 -2.16 0.81
CA PHE A 94 2.79 -1.42 2.05
C PHE A 94 1.60 -1.92 2.85
N ASP A 95 1.86 -2.55 3.97
CA ASP A 95 0.88 -3.05 4.90
C ASP A 95 0.66 -1.99 5.99
N LEU A 96 -0.50 -1.34 5.97
CA LEU A 96 -0.78 -0.17 6.79
C LEU A 96 -1.91 -0.47 7.77
N CYS A 97 -1.57 -0.64 9.05
CA CYS A 97 -2.55 -0.80 10.12
C CYS A 97 -2.99 0.57 10.62
N LEU A 98 -4.25 0.89 10.45
CA LEU A 98 -4.82 2.21 10.74
C LEU A 98 -5.37 2.37 12.17
N ASN A 99 -5.20 1.38 13.00
CA ASN A 99 -5.57 1.37 14.42
C ASN A 99 -4.45 0.76 15.27
N ALA A 100 -3.20 1.08 14.93
CA ALA A 100 -2.02 0.45 15.52
C ALA A 100 -1.91 0.59 17.03
N ASP A 101 -2.34 1.74 17.56
CA ASP A 101 -2.26 2.02 19.00
C ASP A 101 -3.42 1.42 19.77
N ASN A 102 -4.53 1.14 19.09
CA ASN A 102 -5.78 0.79 19.75
C ASN A 102 -6.71 0.05 18.79
N ASN A 103 -6.94 -1.22 19.06
CA ASN A 103 -7.91 -2.05 18.34
C ASN A 103 -9.38 -1.75 18.69
N ASN A 104 -9.65 -0.62 19.32
CA ASN A 104 -11.00 -0.22 19.68
C ASN A 104 -11.75 0.26 18.42
N ALA A 105 -12.96 -0.29 18.19
CA ALA A 105 -13.82 0.09 17.08
C ALA A 105 -14.16 1.60 17.08
N THR A 106 -14.20 2.26 18.24
CA THR A 106 -14.43 3.70 18.35
C THR A 106 -13.26 4.49 17.76
N THR A 107 -12.03 4.10 18.04
CA THR A 107 -10.82 4.73 17.48
C THR A 107 -10.75 4.58 15.97
N ASN A 108 -11.15 3.43 15.45
CA ASN A 108 -11.22 3.20 14.00
C ASN A 108 -12.16 4.17 13.28
N LYS A 109 -13.21 4.61 13.96
CA LYS A 109 -14.21 5.52 13.39
C LYS A 109 -13.87 6.99 13.55
N ASN A 110 -12.78 7.34 14.22
CA ASN A 110 -12.36 8.74 14.32
C ASN A 110 -12.04 9.28 12.92
N PHE A 111 -12.65 10.42 12.61
CA PHE A 111 -12.51 11.03 11.28
C PHE A 111 -11.12 11.63 11.06
N PHE A 112 -10.46 12.08 12.12
CA PHE A 112 -9.16 12.73 12.02
C PHE A 112 -8.10 11.88 12.71
N PRO A 113 -7.08 11.41 12.00
CA PRO A 113 -5.95 10.74 12.62
C PRO A 113 -5.21 11.73 13.50
N THR A 114 -4.94 11.34 14.72
CA THR A 114 -3.90 12.01 15.51
C THR A 114 -2.56 11.66 14.87
N ALA A 115 -1.80 12.67 14.54
CA ALA A 115 -0.56 12.66 13.76
C ALA A 115 0.30 11.39 13.90
N GLY A 116 0.11 10.43 13.01
CA GLY A 116 0.93 9.24 12.90
C GLY A 116 0.72 8.14 13.95
N ALA A 117 0.12 8.45 15.10
CA ALA A 117 -0.07 7.51 16.21
C ALA A 117 -1.04 6.35 15.86
N ASP A 118 -1.97 6.60 14.95
CA ASP A 118 -2.99 5.64 14.53
C ASP A 118 -2.58 4.76 13.33
N ILE A 119 -1.35 4.87 12.85
CA ILE A 119 -0.87 4.13 11.69
C ILE A 119 0.43 3.42 12.03
N ALA A 120 0.44 2.08 11.95
CA ALA A 120 1.66 1.31 11.86
C ALA A 120 1.88 0.88 10.41
N ALA A 121 3.07 1.13 9.90
CA ALA A 121 3.44 0.87 8.51
C ALA A 121 4.50 -0.23 8.45
N PHE A 122 4.26 -1.23 7.60
CA PHE A 122 5.17 -2.35 7.35
C PHE A 122 5.42 -2.45 5.85
N GLU A 123 6.62 -2.85 5.47
CA GLU A 123 7.00 -3.07 4.08
C GLU A 123 7.19 -4.56 3.79
N SER A 124 6.76 -4.99 2.61
CA SER A 124 7.05 -6.31 2.08
C SER A 124 7.74 -6.17 0.73
N PHE A 125 9.01 -6.55 0.66
CA PHE A 125 9.83 -6.56 -0.57
C PHE A 125 9.90 -5.22 -1.31
N VAL A 126 9.90 -4.09 -0.59
CA VAL A 126 9.91 -2.77 -1.23
C VAL A 126 11.23 -2.51 -1.94
N GLN A 127 11.16 -2.36 -3.25
CA GLN A 127 12.26 -2.08 -4.17
C GLN A 127 11.81 -1.09 -5.24
N ASN A 128 12.73 -0.66 -6.10
CA ASN A 128 12.34 0.10 -7.27
C ASN A 128 11.52 -0.77 -8.23
N GLY A 129 10.33 -0.32 -8.61
CA GLY A 129 9.39 -1.09 -9.42
C GLY A 129 8.38 -0.22 -10.15
N ASP A 130 7.64 -0.82 -11.08
CA ASP A 130 6.61 -0.15 -11.86
C ASP A 130 5.29 -0.04 -11.12
N TYR A 131 5.00 -0.98 -10.19
CA TYR A 131 3.77 -0.95 -9.41
C TYR A 131 3.95 -1.47 -7.98
N TYR A 132 3.04 -1.03 -7.10
CA TYR A 132 3.02 -1.30 -5.66
C TYR A 132 1.60 -1.56 -5.20
N TYR A 133 1.46 -2.24 -4.06
CA TYR A 133 0.20 -2.41 -3.40
C TYR A 133 0.13 -1.65 -2.07
N VAL A 134 -1.05 -1.15 -1.74
CA VAL A 134 -1.43 -0.74 -0.39
C VAL A 134 -2.43 -1.76 0.15
N ASN A 135 -2.18 -2.25 1.35
CA ASN A 135 -3.02 -3.18 2.05
C ASN A 135 -3.39 -2.61 3.42
N PHE A 136 -4.70 -2.49 3.68
CA PHE A 136 -5.24 -2.04 4.96
C PHE A 136 -5.69 -3.19 5.85
N ASN A 137 -5.67 -4.42 5.36
CA ASN A 137 -6.12 -5.60 6.09
C ASN A 137 -5.00 -6.15 7.00
N VAL A 138 -4.52 -5.31 7.91
CA VAL A 138 -3.30 -5.50 8.69
C VAL A 138 -3.57 -5.30 10.17
N ASN A 139 -3.06 -6.19 11.00
CA ASN A 139 -3.07 -6.10 12.45
C ASN A 139 -1.94 -5.17 12.96
N PRO A 140 -2.02 -4.70 14.23
CA PRO A 140 -0.99 -3.83 14.80
C PRO A 140 0.41 -4.44 14.86
N ASN A 141 0.53 -5.75 14.82
CA ASN A 141 1.81 -6.49 14.78
C ASN A 141 2.35 -6.72 13.36
N GLY A 142 1.64 -6.25 12.33
CA GLY A 142 2.03 -6.40 10.92
C GLY A 142 1.50 -7.68 10.24
N SER A 143 0.81 -8.56 10.97
CA SER A 143 0.18 -9.73 10.33
C SER A 143 -0.99 -9.32 9.46
N VAL A 144 -1.12 -9.95 8.30
CA VAL A 144 -2.25 -9.74 7.39
C VAL A 144 -3.41 -10.63 7.82
N GLY A 145 -4.62 -10.08 7.84
CA GLY A 145 -5.83 -10.80 8.21
C GLY A 145 -6.89 -10.73 7.12
N THR A 146 -7.94 -11.56 7.24
CA THR A 146 -9.07 -11.57 6.31
C THR A 146 -10.19 -10.62 6.72
N THR A 147 -10.29 -10.30 8.01
CA THR A 147 -11.31 -9.40 8.57
C THR A 147 -10.69 -8.58 9.70
N VAL A 148 -9.99 -7.53 9.36
CA VAL A 148 -9.27 -6.68 10.32
C VAL A 148 -9.95 -5.33 10.43
N LEU A 149 -10.07 -4.81 11.65
CA LEU A 149 -10.69 -3.51 11.92
C LEU A 149 -10.00 -2.35 11.17
N SER A 150 -8.71 -2.48 10.90
CA SER A 150 -7.94 -1.50 10.11
C SER A 150 -8.57 -1.24 8.73
N ASN A 151 -9.05 -2.27 8.06
CA ASN A 151 -9.73 -2.14 6.76
C ASN A 151 -11.07 -1.38 6.85
N GLN A 152 -11.67 -1.31 8.03
CA GLN A 152 -12.95 -0.62 8.30
C GLN A 152 -12.75 0.77 8.91
N SER A 153 -11.53 1.28 8.92
CA SER A 153 -11.23 2.60 9.50
C SER A 153 -11.82 3.74 8.65
N ALA A 154 -11.93 4.91 9.27
CA ALA A 154 -12.43 6.11 8.60
C ALA A 154 -11.61 6.44 7.35
N VAL A 155 -12.28 6.92 6.30
CA VAL A 155 -11.64 7.28 5.01
C VAL A 155 -10.54 8.32 5.20
N ALA A 156 -10.69 9.25 6.15
CA ALA A 156 -9.65 10.22 6.49
C ALA A 156 -8.33 9.56 6.93
N LYS A 157 -8.41 8.48 7.72
CA LYS A 157 -7.23 7.70 8.12
C LYS A 157 -6.61 6.96 6.93
N GLN A 158 -7.46 6.42 6.07
CA GLN A 158 -7.00 5.74 4.86
C GLN A 158 -6.31 6.71 3.89
N GLY A 159 -6.81 7.94 3.75
CA GLY A 159 -6.16 8.99 2.97
C GLY A 159 -4.78 9.35 3.52
N ALA A 160 -4.66 9.48 4.85
CA ALA A 160 -3.37 9.70 5.50
C ALA A 160 -2.39 8.53 5.27
N ALA A 161 -2.89 7.29 5.29
CA ALA A 161 -2.08 6.11 5.00
C ALA A 161 -1.65 6.03 3.52
N VAL A 162 -2.51 6.41 2.59
CA VAL A 162 -2.13 6.54 1.16
C VAL A 162 -1.00 7.54 1.00
N LYS A 163 -1.04 8.68 1.70
CA LYS A 163 0.07 9.66 1.70
C LYS A 163 1.40 9.01 2.10
N VAL A 164 1.40 8.19 3.16
CA VAL A 164 2.60 7.49 3.63
C VAL A 164 3.17 6.59 2.52
N ALA A 165 2.31 5.79 1.87
CA ALA A 165 2.72 4.92 0.77
C ALA A 165 3.25 5.73 -0.43
N VAL A 166 2.56 6.80 -0.82
CA VAL A 166 3.00 7.69 -1.93
C VAL A 166 4.38 8.26 -1.66
N GLN A 167 4.60 8.83 -0.49
CA GLN A 167 5.89 9.39 -0.12
C GLN A 167 7.01 8.35 -0.16
N ARG A 168 6.69 7.13 0.29
CA ARG A 168 7.66 6.04 0.29
C ARG A 168 7.98 5.56 -1.12
N VAL A 169 6.99 5.39 -2.00
CA VAL A 169 7.19 5.04 -3.41
C VAL A 169 8.04 6.10 -4.11
N MET A 170 7.73 7.38 -3.92
CA MET A 170 8.52 8.47 -4.49
C MET A 170 9.99 8.40 -4.03
N ALA A 171 10.22 8.11 -2.74
CA ALA A 171 11.56 7.98 -2.19
C ALA A 171 12.34 6.78 -2.76
N VAL A 172 11.67 5.64 -2.97
CA VAL A 172 12.30 4.42 -3.52
C VAL A 172 12.59 4.53 -5.00
N THR A 173 11.67 5.15 -5.76
CA THR A 173 11.77 5.23 -7.23
C THR A 173 12.51 6.47 -7.71
N GLY A 174 12.69 7.48 -6.86
CA GLY A 174 13.22 8.80 -7.25
C GLY A 174 12.27 9.62 -8.16
N LYS A 175 11.00 9.17 -8.30
CA LYS A 175 10.00 9.87 -9.10
C LYS A 175 9.29 10.92 -8.26
N ASP A 176 8.83 11.98 -8.90
CA ASP A 176 8.11 13.11 -8.28
C ASP A 176 6.58 12.94 -8.30
N LYS A 177 6.09 11.89 -8.94
CA LYS A 177 4.66 11.57 -9.10
C LYS A 177 4.41 10.09 -9.08
N VAL A 178 3.16 9.74 -8.75
CA VAL A 178 2.64 8.37 -8.81
C VAL A 178 1.26 8.36 -9.50
N ILE A 179 0.85 7.20 -9.98
CA ILE A 179 -0.51 6.94 -10.46
C ILE A 179 -1.22 6.18 -9.35
N LEU A 180 -2.38 6.66 -8.90
CA LEU A 180 -3.21 5.93 -7.94
C LEU A 180 -4.34 5.21 -8.68
N VAL A 181 -4.49 3.93 -8.38
CA VAL A 181 -5.58 3.09 -8.88
C VAL A 181 -6.31 2.49 -7.70
N GLY A 182 -7.54 2.94 -7.46
CA GLY A 182 -8.35 2.52 -6.32
C GLY A 182 -9.58 1.73 -6.75
N HIS A 183 -9.84 0.61 -6.07
CA HIS A 183 -11.08 -0.13 -6.18
C HIS A 183 -12.03 0.26 -5.04
N SER A 184 -13.28 0.66 -5.35
CA SER A 184 -14.31 0.93 -4.35
C SER A 184 -13.83 1.93 -3.28
N MET A 185 -13.76 1.54 -1.99
CA MET A 185 -13.25 2.33 -0.88
C MET A 185 -11.81 2.84 -1.12
N GLY A 186 -10.97 2.09 -1.84
CA GLY A 186 -9.63 2.55 -2.21
C GLY A 186 -9.64 3.80 -3.09
N GLY A 187 -10.68 3.96 -3.91
CA GLY A 187 -10.91 5.20 -4.67
C GLY A 187 -11.26 6.39 -3.77
N LEU A 188 -12.04 6.15 -2.70
CA LEU A 188 -12.35 7.18 -1.70
C LEU A 188 -11.10 7.57 -0.90
N ALA A 189 -10.29 6.60 -0.48
CA ALA A 189 -9.03 6.85 0.20
C ALA A 189 -8.05 7.66 -0.67
N SER A 190 -7.96 7.35 -1.95
CA SER A 190 -7.16 8.10 -2.92
C SER A 190 -7.65 9.55 -3.05
N ARG A 191 -8.95 9.73 -3.18
CA ARG A 191 -9.57 11.06 -3.26
C ARG A 191 -9.32 11.88 -1.99
N GLU A 192 -9.47 11.26 -0.83
CA GLU A 192 -9.21 11.92 0.46
C GLU A 192 -7.77 12.41 0.54
N TYR A 193 -6.80 11.55 0.17
CA TYR A 193 -5.41 11.96 0.08
C TYR A 193 -5.20 13.18 -0.83
N ILE A 194 -5.81 13.19 -2.01
CA ILE A 194 -5.64 14.28 -2.99
C ILE A 194 -6.20 15.61 -2.49
N GLN A 195 -7.33 15.55 -1.78
CA GLN A 195 -8.06 16.75 -1.37
C GLN A 195 -7.60 17.34 -0.05
N ASN A 196 -7.08 16.50 0.87
CA ASN A 196 -6.89 16.88 2.27
C ASN A 196 -5.46 16.60 2.81
N SER A 197 -4.50 16.25 1.96
CA SER A 197 -3.14 15.87 2.42
C SER A 197 -2.07 16.86 2.06
#